data_8015da512cac3df1572ebe3f2ea1795f
#
_entry.id   8015da512cac3df1572ebe3f2ea1795f
#
_cell.length_a   1.000
_cell.length_b   1.000
_cell.length_c   1.000
_cell.angle_alpha   90.00
_cell.angle_beta   90.00
_cell.angle_gamma   90.00
#
_symmetry.space_group_name_H-M   'P 1'
#
loop_
_entity.id
_entity.type
_entity.pdbx_description
1 polymer ?
#
loop_
_entity_poly.entity_id
_entity_poly.type
_entity_poly.pdbx_seq_one_letter_code
_entity_poly.pdbx_strand_id
1 'polypeptide(L)'
;GTAVAYESYQYWNDWAHYLRVEDPDGFAKFIQRGVLVFESQANDYLKKVKSILGELGIGYENWNFKKIKQRFPILDDTSYYPPRRPDDSEFGKPNEAPLAGAIYYPEGGYISDPVLSVHNVQVAAEAHGAEFQFNRTVVDILKENNRIYGIALEDDDIIEAPVVINAAGPHSFVINEMAGVIDGMNIKTRALRHEVVHLPAPAGVDYEAIGCPSSDSDVGAYWRPEVGNNILSGSEDPECDPKEWIRNPDDFNRNLTEQAKVQAYRLSLRIPNLRIPNQIQGVVDLYDVADDWIPIYDKSNLPGFYMAVGTSGNQYKNAPVVGKMMAELILKCESGHDHDSDPVMFHLEHTNRDVNLKFYSRLRAINKESSFTVLG
;
A
#
# COMPACT_ATOMS: atom_id res chain seq x y z
N GLY A 1 -2.02 3.15 12.06
CA GLY A 1 -1.18 3.16 10.83
C GLY A 1 0.29 3.29 11.16
N THR A 2 0.76 4.47 11.58
CA THR A 2 2.21 4.76 11.75
C THR A 2 2.94 3.78 12.67
N ALA A 3 2.37 3.42 13.82
CA ALA A 3 2.99 2.45 14.73
C ALA A 3 3.14 1.06 14.09
N VAL A 4 2.11 0.59 13.38
CA VAL A 4 2.15 -0.70 12.65
C VAL A 4 3.19 -0.67 11.53
N ALA A 5 3.29 0.44 10.81
CA ALA A 5 4.30 0.58 9.74
C ALA A 5 5.74 0.58 10.30
N TYR A 6 5.97 1.25 11.43
CA TYR A 6 7.28 1.28 12.07
C TYR A 6 7.65 -0.07 12.71
N GLU A 7 6.68 -0.76 13.29
CA GLU A 7 6.85 -2.15 13.74
C GLU A 7 7.24 -3.07 12.58
N SER A 8 6.54 -2.95 11.44
CA SER A 8 6.83 -3.74 10.24
C SER A 8 8.22 -3.45 9.65
N TYR A 9 8.69 -2.19 9.74
CA TYR A 9 10.04 -1.82 9.32
C TYR A 9 11.10 -2.67 10.01
N GLN A 10 10.96 -2.98 11.30
CA GLN A 10 11.91 -3.78 12.03
C GLN A 10 12.05 -5.20 11.44
N TYR A 11 10.94 -5.81 11.01
CA TYR A 11 10.94 -7.11 10.35
C TYR A 11 11.50 -7.05 8.92
N TRP A 12 11.17 -6.01 8.16
CA TRP A 12 11.73 -5.82 6.82
C TRP A 12 13.24 -5.60 6.84
N ASN A 13 13.74 -4.88 7.84
CA ASN A 13 15.18 -4.61 7.99
C ASN A 13 15.98 -5.86 8.33
N ASP A 14 15.35 -6.86 8.94
CA ASP A 14 15.96 -8.15 9.29
C ASP A 14 15.13 -9.32 8.70
N TRP A 15 14.82 -9.22 7.41
CA TRP A 15 13.86 -10.08 6.73
C TRP A 15 14.21 -11.55 6.79
N ALA A 16 15.46 -11.94 6.54
CA ALA A 16 15.93 -13.32 6.58
C ALA A 16 15.79 -13.93 7.99
N HIS A 17 16.14 -13.14 9.03
CA HIS A 17 16.00 -13.60 10.41
C HIS A 17 14.53 -13.70 10.85
N TYR A 18 13.69 -12.80 10.37
CA TYR A 18 12.25 -12.85 10.64
C TYR A 18 11.61 -14.12 10.08
N LEU A 19 11.96 -14.53 8.87
CA LEU A 19 11.39 -15.71 8.22
C LEU A 19 11.93 -17.04 8.76
N ARG A 20 13.16 -17.07 9.30
CA ARG A 20 13.79 -18.26 9.93
C ARG A 20 13.86 -19.48 9.03
N VAL A 21 14.09 -19.30 7.75
CA VAL A 21 14.27 -20.35 6.74
C VAL A 21 15.51 -20.06 5.90
N GLU A 22 16.01 -21.07 5.20
CA GLU A 22 16.95 -20.88 4.11
C GLU A 22 16.17 -20.82 2.79
N ASP A 23 16.52 -19.89 1.94
CA ASP A 23 15.96 -19.76 0.61
C ASP A 23 17.10 -19.77 -0.42
N PRO A 24 17.18 -20.76 -1.32
CA PRO A 24 18.26 -20.86 -2.31
C PRO A 24 18.28 -19.69 -3.29
N ASP A 25 17.15 -19.01 -3.52
CA ASP A 25 17.04 -17.83 -4.37
C ASP A 25 17.51 -16.54 -3.65
N GLY A 26 17.88 -16.66 -2.36
CA GLY A 26 18.24 -15.54 -1.51
C GLY A 26 17.04 -14.79 -0.97
N PHE A 27 17.29 -13.63 -0.36
CA PHE A 27 16.25 -12.84 0.28
C PHE A 27 16.13 -11.45 -0.35
N ALA A 28 14.89 -10.99 -0.50
CA ALA A 28 14.62 -9.60 -0.79
C ALA A 28 15.23 -8.71 0.31
N LYS A 29 15.74 -7.55 -0.09
CA LYS A 29 16.45 -6.64 0.82
C LYS A 29 15.64 -5.37 1.03
N PHE A 30 15.58 -4.91 2.25
CA PHE A 30 15.15 -3.54 2.54
C PHE A 30 16.30 -2.59 2.17
N ILE A 31 16.03 -1.69 1.22
CA ILE A 31 16.99 -0.68 0.75
C ILE A 31 16.70 0.61 1.49
N GLN A 32 17.43 0.84 2.58
CA GLN A 32 17.31 2.06 3.38
C GLN A 32 17.96 3.24 2.66
N ARG A 33 17.16 4.12 2.08
CA ARG A 33 17.58 5.36 1.38
C ARG A 33 16.96 6.62 1.99
N GLY A 34 16.13 6.44 3.02
CA GLY A 34 15.22 7.45 3.52
C GLY A 34 13.95 7.52 2.67
N VAL A 35 13.01 8.35 3.13
CA VAL A 35 11.80 8.73 2.40
C VAL A 35 11.64 10.23 2.50
N LEU A 36 11.30 10.89 1.39
CA LEU A 36 11.09 12.34 1.32
C LEU A 36 9.61 12.63 1.06
N VAL A 37 8.96 13.38 1.96
CA VAL A 37 7.57 13.82 1.79
C VAL A 37 7.54 15.34 1.73
N PHE A 38 7.22 15.90 0.57
CA PHE A 38 7.19 17.34 0.37
C PHE A 38 6.07 17.98 1.17
N GLU A 39 6.36 19.11 1.83
CA GLU A 39 5.36 19.92 2.54
C GLU A 39 4.66 20.85 1.57
N SER A 40 3.36 20.65 1.40
CA SER A 40 2.50 21.45 0.53
C SER A 40 1.18 21.82 1.24
N GLN A 41 0.35 22.63 0.61
CA GLN A 41 -0.98 22.95 1.12
C GLN A 41 -1.92 21.73 1.14
N ALA A 42 -1.61 20.70 0.32
CA ALA A 42 -2.43 19.49 0.23
C ALA A 42 -2.26 18.55 1.44
N ASN A 43 -1.17 18.66 2.20
CA ASN A 43 -0.82 17.68 3.21
C ASN A 43 -0.64 18.25 4.63
N ASP A 44 -1.55 19.12 5.04
CA ASP A 44 -1.62 19.64 6.43
C ASP A 44 -1.66 18.54 7.50
N TYR A 45 -2.08 17.32 7.14
CA TYR A 45 -2.04 16.14 8.00
C TYR A 45 -0.62 15.78 8.48
N LEU A 46 0.42 16.24 7.79
CA LEU A 46 1.82 16.03 8.21
C LEU A 46 2.12 16.61 9.60
N LYS A 47 1.38 17.64 10.04
CA LYS A 47 1.49 18.16 11.42
C LYS A 47 1.09 17.09 12.44
N LYS A 48 0.00 16.37 12.17
CA LYS A 48 -0.46 15.24 13.01
C LYS A 48 0.54 14.07 12.94
N VAL A 49 1.06 13.77 11.75
CA VAL A 49 2.09 12.74 11.58
C VAL A 49 3.34 13.05 12.39
N LYS A 50 3.85 14.29 12.34
CA LYS A 50 5.00 14.73 13.16
C LYS A 50 4.76 14.54 14.67
N SER A 51 3.55 14.84 15.16
CA SER A 51 3.18 14.60 16.58
C SER A 51 3.25 13.12 16.91
N ILE A 52 2.66 12.25 16.07
CA ILE A 52 2.66 10.80 16.27
C ILE A 52 4.10 10.24 16.25
N LEU A 53 4.93 10.70 15.33
CA LEU A 53 6.34 10.29 15.27
C LEU A 53 7.09 10.66 16.56
N GLY A 54 6.88 11.87 17.08
CA GLY A 54 7.44 12.29 18.37
C GLY A 54 6.99 11.41 19.53
N GLU A 55 5.70 11.04 19.60
CA GLU A 55 5.17 10.15 20.61
C GLU A 55 5.73 8.72 20.51
N LEU A 56 6.04 8.27 19.29
CA LEU A 56 6.63 6.95 19.01
C LEU A 56 8.14 6.93 19.15
N GLY A 57 8.79 8.10 19.30
CA GLY A 57 10.23 8.21 19.32
C GLY A 57 10.90 7.95 17.96
N ILE A 58 10.13 8.08 16.86
CA ILE A 58 10.63 7.86 15.50
C ILE A 58 11.33 9.12 15.00
N GLY A 59 12.59 8.98 14.58
CA GLY A 59 13.38 10.08 14.05
C GLY A 59 12.91 10.57 12.69
N TYR A 60 12.78 11.87 12.55
CA TYR A 60 12.59 12.53 11.26
C TYR A 60 13.32 13.87 11.21
N GLU A 61 13.57 14.38 10.02
CA GLU A 61 14.24 15.67 9.82
C GLU A 61 13.36 16.60 8.97
N ASN A 62 13.31 17.87 9.32
CA ASN A 62 12.73 18.90 8.45
C ASN A 62 13.83 19.43 7.52
N TRP A 63 13.66 19.23 6.22
CA TRP A 63 14.61 19.69 5.21
C TRP A 63 14.05 20.89 4.46
N ASN A 64 14.77 22.01 4.47
CA ASN A 64 14.52 23.09 3.53
C ASN A 64 15.04 22.73 2.12
N PHE A 65 14.63 23.46 1.11
CA PHE A 65 15.02 23.16 -0.26
C PHE A 65 16.53 23.27 -0.53
N LYS A 66 17.25 24.10 0.23
CA LYS A 66 18.72 24.14 0.14
C LYS A 66 19.33 22.78 0.50
N LYS A 67 18.86 22.14 1.57
CA LYS A 67 19.31 20.80 1.96
C LYS A 67 18.86 19.73 0.96
N ILE A 68 17.61 19.83 0.45
CA ILE A 68 17.08 18.93 -0.58
C ILE A 68 17.94 18.99 -1.83
N LYS A 69 18.24 20.17 -2.37
CA LYS A 69 19.08 20.34 -3.57
C LYS A 69 20.53 19.87 -3.40
N GLN A 70 21.07 19.92 -2.19
CA GLN A 70 22.39 19.34 -1.91
C GLN A 70 22.41 17.82 -2.07
N ARG A 71 21.34 17.14 -1.67
CA ARG A 71 21.20 15.69 -1.78
C ARG A 71 20.64 15.25 -3.14
N PHE A 72 19.69 16.00 -3.66
CA PHE A 72 18.94 15.72 -4.89
C PHE A 72 18.94 16.97 -5.81
N PRO A 73 20.05 17.25 -6.51
CA PRO A 73 20.20 18.48 -7.30
C PRO A 73 19.24 18.57 -8.50
N ILE A 74 18.58 17.48 -8.86
CA ILE A 74 17.63 17.41 -9.94
C ILE A 74 16.23 17.94 -9.58
N LEU A 75 15.93 18.12 -8.29
CA LEU A 75 14.61 18.53 -7.81
C LEU A 75 14.45 20.05 -7.89
N ASP A 76 13.31 20.51 -8.34
CA ASP A 76 12.90 21.91 -8.39
C ASP A 76 11.98 22.28 -7.22
N ASP A 77 12.06 23.50 -6.70
CA ASP A 77 11.31 23.99 -5.54
C ASP A 77 10.03 24.78 -5.91
N THR A 78 9.74 24.92 -7.19
CA THR A 78 8.53 25.62 -7.64
C THR A 78 7.28 24.90 -7.16
N SER A 79 6.30 25.64 -6.61
CA SER A 79 5.01 25.08 -6.24
C SER A 79 4.01 25.21 -7.39
N TYR A 80 3.19 24.19 -7.58
CA TYR A 80 2.18 24.09 -8.64
C TYR A 80 0.80 23.70 -8.09
N TYR A 81 0.63 23.74 -6.77
CA TYR A 81 -0.64 23.36 -6.12
C TYR A 81 -1.83 24.24 -6.57
N PRO A 82 -3.03 23.69 -6.77
CA PRO A 82 -3.39 22.28 -6.71
C PRO A 82 -2.88 21.49 -7.92
N PRO A 83 -2.66 20.15 -7.77
CA PRO A 83 -2.33 19.30 -8.91
C PRO A 83 -3.33 19.46 -10.04
N ARG A 84 -2.83 19.50 -11.27
CA ARG A 84 -3.65 19.68 -12.48
C ARG A 84 -3.29 18.63 -13.52
N ARG A 85 -4.16 18.47 -14.50
CA ARG A 85 -3.90 17.63 -15.67
C ARG A 85 -3.30 18.48 -16.79
N PRO A 86 -2.51 17.90 -17.72
CA PRO A 86 -1.89 18.63 -18.83
C PRO A 86 -2.85 19.32 -19.80
N ASP A 87 -4.12 18.91 -19.82
CA ASP A 87 -5.18 19.55 -20.61
C ASP A 87 -5.83 20.75 -19.91
N ASP A 88 -5.50 21.02 -18.66
CA ASP A 88 -5.89 22.25 -17.95
C ASP A 88 -4.98 23.41 -18.38
N SER A 89 -5.57 24.56 -18.73
CA SER A 89 -4.84 25.78 -19.14
C SER A 89 -3.91 26.35 -18.06
N GLU A 90 -4.11 25.96 -16.80
CA GLU A 90 -3.28 26.36 -15.65
C GLU A 90 -2.18 25.34 -15.33
N PHE A 91 -2.09 24.21 -16.08
CA PHE A 91 -1.05 23.22 -15.87
C PHE A 91 0.35 23.83 -16.01
N GLY A 92 1.21 23.57 -15.04
CA GLY A 92 2.61 24.04 -15.05
C GLY A 92 2.76 25.54 -14.77
N LYS A 93 1.70 26.26 -14.41
CA LYS A 93 1.83 27.64 -13.94
C LYS A 93 2.30 27.65 -12.49
N PRO A 94 3.44 28.32 -12.20
CA PRO A 94 3.97 28.36 -10.85
C PRO A 94 3.12 29.22 -9.92
N ASN A 95 3.06 28.84 -8.67
CA ASN A 95 2.54 29.67 -7.59
C ASN A 95 3.55 30.78 -7.22
N GLU A 96 3.08 31.83 -6.52
CA GLU A 96 3.94 32.94 -6.11
C GLU A 96 5.05 32.52 -5.14
N ALA A 97 4.75 31.58 -4.22
CA ALA A 97 5.69 31.08 -3.24
C ALA A 97 6.18 29.67 -3.61
N PRO A 98 7.48 29.40 -3.50
CA PRO A 98 8.01 28.05 -3.68
C PRO A 98 7.60 27.13 -2.53
N LEU A 99 7.84 25.82 -2.67
CA LEU A 99 7.69 24.86 -1.59
C LEU A 99 8.63 25.20 -0.43
N ALA A 100 8.12 25.07 0.80
CA ALA A 100 8.90 25.35 2.01
C ALA A 100 10.02 24.31 2.23
N GLY A 101 9.76 23.05 1.90
CA GLY A 101 10.69 21.94 2.10
C GLY A 101 9.99 20.58 2.11
N ALA A 102 10.55 19.66 2.88
CA ALA A 102 10.04 18.31 3.04
C ALA A 102 10.35 17.74 4.42
N ILE A 103 9.59 16.72 4.81
CA ILE A 103 9.99 15.84 5.90
C ILE A 103 10.81 14.69 5.30
N TYR A 104 11.97 14.44 5.90
CA TYR A 104 12.82 13.32 5.56
C TYR A 104 12.83 12.28 6.68
N TYR A 105 12.57 11.03 6.34
CA TYR A 105 12.57 9.89 7.25
C TYR A 105 13.80 9.03 6.97
N PRO A 106 14.87 9.10 7.79
CA PRO A 106 16.16 8.42 7.53
C PRO A 106 16.04 6.90 7.50
N GLU A 107 15.15 6.35 8.32
CA GLU A 107 14.90 4.89 8.42
C GLU A 107 13.97 4.36 7.34
N GLY A 108 13.41 5.23 6.51
CA GLY A 108 12.56 4.83 5.40
C GLY A 108 13.34 4.19 4.24
N GLY A 109 12.63 3.53 3.36
CA GLY A 109 13.24 2.86 2.21
C GLY A 109 12.22 2.10 1.36
N TYR A 110 12.69 1.12 0.61
CA TYR A 110 11.87 0.26 -0.24
C TYR A 110 12.46 -1.15 -0.34
N ILE A 111 11.64 -2.10 -0.77
CA ILE A 111 12.07 -3.49 -0.97
C ILE A 111 12.68 -3.63 -2.36
N SER A 112 13.86 -4.27 -2.43
CA SER A 112 14.63 -4.45 -3.68
C SER A 112 13.87 -5.22 -4.75
N ASP A 113 13.16 -6.27 -4.33
CA ASP A 113 12.39 -7.15 -5.20
C ASP A 113 11.10 -7.61 -4.49
N PRO A 114 9.94 -7.03 -4.83
CA PRO A 114 8.66 -7.42 -4.26
C PRO A 114 8.27 -8.87 -4.57
N VAL A 115 8.59 -9.39 -5.75
CA VAL A 115 8.25 -10.77 -6.14
C VAL A 115 9.05 -11.76 -5.31
N LEU A 116 10.37 -11.53 -5.18
CA LEU A 116 11.23 -12.35 -4.32
C LEU A 116 10.76 -12.32 -2.86
N SER A 117 10.31 -11.15 -2.36
CA SER A 117 9.81 -11.08 -0.97
C SER A 117 8.57 -11.92 -0.72
N VAL A 118 7.67 -12.02 -1.69
CA VAL A 118 6.49 -12.90 -1.63
C VAL A 118 6.91 -14.37 -1.68
N HIS A 119 7.87 -14.70 -2.57
CA HIS A 119 8.45 -16.04 -2.65
C HIS A 119 9.10 -16.45 -1.31
N ASN A 120 9.87 -15.56 -0.69
CA ASN A 120 10.48 -15.85 0.64
C ASN A 120 9.42 -16.16 1.71
N VAL A 121 8.27 -15.45 1.72
CA VAL A 121 7.15 -15.76 2.62
C VAL A 121 6.54 -17.11 2.29
N GLN A 122 6.39 -17.45 1.00
CA GLN A 122 5.91 -18.77 0.58
C GLN A 122 6.82 -19.88 1.09
N VAL A 123 8.13 -19.79 0.87
CA VAL A 123 9.12 -20.78 1.35
C VAL A 123 9.03 -20.93 2.87
N ALA A 124 8.90 -19.81 3.61
CA ALA A 124 8.74 -19.86 5.05
C ALA A 124 7.43 -20.54 5.47
N ALA A 125 6.32 -20.26 4.80
CA ALA A 125 5.04 -20.88 5.09
C ALA A 125 5.07 -22.41 4.80
N GLU A 126 5.64 -22.81 3.67
CA GLU A 126 5.81 -24.23 3.30
C GLU A 126 6.67 -24.99 4.32
N ALA A 127 7.73 -24.37 4.83
CA ALA A 127 8.55 -24.94 5.90
C ALA A 127 7.76 -25.19 7.21
N HIS A 128 6.64 -24.48 7.39
CA HIS A 128 5.69 -24.67 8.50
C HIS A 128 4.46 -25.49 8.12
N GLY A 129 4.46 -26.14 6.95
CA GLY A 129 3.42 -27.09 6.52
C GLY A 129 2.26 -26.43 5.75
N ALA A 130 2.41 -25.19 5.29
CA ALA A 130 1.43 -24.62 4.37
C ALA A 130 1.53 -25.24 2.98
N GLU A 131 0.39 -25.44 2.32
CA GLU A 131 0.29 -25.90 0.95
C GLU A 131 -0.21 -24.78 0.05
N PHE A 132 0.45 -24.60 -1.11
CA PHE A 132 0.04 -23.62 -2.12
C PHE A 132 -0.52 -24.33 -3.34
N GLN A 133 -1.75 -23.97 -3.72
CA GLN A 133 -2.41 -24.47 -4.92
C GLN A 133 -2.58 -23.32 -5.91
N PHE A 134 -1.70 -23.24 -6.90
CA PHE A 134 -1.75 -22.23 -7.95
C PHE A 134 -2.70 -22.65 -9.08
N ASN A 135 -3.15 -21.65 -9.86
CA ASN A 135 -4.06 -21.85 -11.00
C ASN A 135 -5.36 -22.55 -10.59
N ARG A 136 -5.88 -22.21 -9.42
CA ARG A 136 -7.15 -22.71 -8.89
C ARG A 136 -8.09 -21.53 -8.65
N THR A 137 -9.28 -21.62 -9.19
CA THR A 137 -10.32 -20.58 -9.04
C THR A 137 -11.33 -21.02 -8.00
N VAL A 138 -11.53 -20.18 -6.96
CA VAL A 138 -12.61 -20.37 -5.98
C VAL A 138 -13.92 -19.90 -6.61
N VAL A 139 -14.92 -20.76 -6.64
CA VAL A 139 -16.24 -20.47 -7.23
C VAL A 139 -17.37 -20.42 -6.22
N ASP A 140 -17.18 -20.95 -5.01
CA ASP A 140 -18.15 -20.82 -3.93
C ASP A 140 -17.50 -20.91 -2.54
N ILE A 141 -18.16 -20.30 -1.56
CA ILE A 141 -17.84 -20.36 -0.14
C ILE A 141 -18.85 -21.24 0.56
N LEU A 142 -18.42 -22.42 1.00
CA LEU A 142 -19.28 -23.46 1.50
C LEU A 142 -19.69 -23.22 2.97
N LYS A 143 -20.99 -23.28 3.23
CA LYS A 143 -21.60 -22.98 4.53
C LYS A 143 -22.56 -24.07 4.96
N GLU A 144 -22.46 -24.48 6.22
CA GLU A 144 -23.38 -25.35 6.88
C GLU A 144 -23.69 -24.83 8.30
N ASN A 145 -24.95 -24.93 8.72
CA ASN A 145 -25.38 -24.46 10.05
C ASN A 145 -24.93 -23.02 10.40
N ASN A 146 -25.01 -22.13 9.39
CA ASN A 146 -24.58 -20.72 9.48
C ASN A 146 -23.10 -20.53 9.87
N ARG A 147 -22.23 -21.46 9.49
CA ARG A 147 -20.79 -21.40 9.66
C ARG A 147 -20.10 -21.85 8.38
N ILE A 148 -18.89 -21.36 8.14
CA ILE A 148 -18.06 -21.83 7.04
C ILE A 148 -17.57 -23.26 7.30
N TYR A 149 -17.46 -24.07 6.25
CA TYR A 149 -16.82 -25.36 6.34
C TYR A 149 -15.82 -25.64 5.20
N GLY A 150 -15.72 -24.73 4.22
CA GLY A 150 -14.76 -24.90 3.13
C GLY A 150 -15.02 -23.97 1.94
N ILE A 151 -14.38 -24.30 0.84
CA ILE A 151 -14.50 -23.63 -0.45
C ILE A 151 -14.71 -24.66 -1.57
N ALA A 152 -15.41 -24.27 -2.63
CA ALA A 152 -15.49 -25.03 -3.89
C ALA A 152 -14.61 -24.36 -4.96
N LEU A 153 -13.99 -25.19 -5.77
CA LEU A 153 -13.13 -24.81 -6.88
C LEU A 153 -13.79 -25.08 -8.22
N GLU A 154 -13.32 -24.38 -9.27
CA GLU A 154 -13.91 -24.46 -10.62
C GLU A 154 -13.89 -25.86 -11.24
N ASP A 155 -12.97 -26.72 -10.81
CA ASP A 155 -12.81 -28.10 -11.25
C ASP A 155 -13.59 -29.12 -10.41
N ASP A 156 -14.61 -28.64 -9.68
CA ASP A 156 -15.48 -29.43 -8.79
C ASP A 156 -14.78 -29.98 -7.52
N ASP A 157 -13.52 -29.64 -7.27
CA ASP A 157 -12.84 -29.98 -6.03
C ASP A 157 -13.37 -29.14 -4.85
N ILE A 158 -13.38 -29.76 -3.68
CA ILE A 158 -13.76 -29.10 -2.42
C ILE A 158 -12.57 -29.13 -1.47
N ILE A 159 -12.25 -27.97 -0.88
CA ILE A 159 -11.29 -27.89 0.22
C ILE A 159 -12.08 -27.60 1.50
N GLU A 160 -12.14 -28.60 2.37
CA GLU A 160 -12.78 -28.44 3.68
C GLU A 160 -11.84 -27.72 4.65
N ALA A 161 -12.35 -26.67 5.28
CA ALA A 161 -11.62 -25.89 6.28
C ALA A 161 -12.59 -25.20 7.24
N PRO A 162 -12.35 -25.26 8.57
CA PRO A 162 -13.20 -24.58 9.56
C PRO A 162 -12.99 -23.06 9.58
N VAL A 163 -11.92 -22.58 8.96
CA VAL A 163 -11.53 -21.16 8.83
C VAL A 163 -11.14 -20.88 7.40
N VAL A 164 -11.71 -19.82 6.83
CA VAL A 164 -11.37 -19.28 5.51
C VAL A 164 -11.01 -17.81 5.66
N ILE A 165 -9.90 -17.39 5.07
CA ILE A 165 -9.43 -16.01 5.10
C ILE A 165 -9.50 -15.45 3.68
N ASN A 166 -10.30 -14.41 3.49
CA ASN A 166 -10.28 -13.64 2.26
C ASN A 166 -9.10 -12.66 2.28
N ALA A 167 -8.12 -12.93 1.41
CA ALA A 167 -6.99 -12.04 1.13
C ALA A 167 -6.82 -11.87 -0.40
N ALA A 168 -7.94 -11.86 -1.14
CA ALA A 168 -7.98 -11.98 -2.59
C ALA A 168 -7.64 -10.67 -3.33
N GLY A 169 -7.12 -9.64 -2.64
CA GLY A 169 -6.73 -8.38 -3.26
C GLY A 169 -7.89 -7.74 -4.02
N PRO A 170 -7.74 -7.38 -5.31
CA PRO A 170 -8.79 -6.76 -6.09
C PRO A 170 -10.09 -7.57 -6.23
N HIS A 171 -10.02 -8.90 -6.03
CA HIS A 171 -11.20 -9.78 -6.01
C HIS A 171 -11.88 -9.89 -4.64
N SER A 172 -11.38 -9.19 -3.63
CA SER A 172 -11.89 -9.30 -2.25
C SER A 172 -13.38 -9.04 -2.11
N PHE A 173 -13.90 -8.05 -2.82
CA PHE A 173 -15.34 -7.76 -2.79
C PHE A 173 -16.16 -8.90 -3.42
N VAL A 174 -15.66 -9.56 -4.48
CA VAL A 174 -16.32 -10.72 -5.12
C VAL A 174 -16.41 -11.89 -4.13
N ILE A 175 -15.32 -12.18 -3.43
CA ILE A 175 -15.28 -13.24 -2.41
C ILE A 175 -16.21 -12.91 -1.23
N ASN A 176 -16.27 -11.65 -0.81
CA ASN A 176 -17.18 -11.20 0.25
C ASN A 176 -18.67 -11.32 -0.18
N GLU A 177 -18.98 -11.02 -1.45
CA GLU A 177 -20.32 -11.24 -2.02
C GLU A 177 -20.66 -12.72 -2.06
N MET A 178 -19.76 -13.57 -2.52
CA MET A 178 -19.89 -15.03 -2.57
C MET A 178 -20.12 -15.62 -1.16
N ALA A 179 -19.39 -15.11 -0.16
CA ALA A 179 -19.59 -15.49 1.24
C ALA A 179 -20.91 -14.96 1.83
N GLY A 180 -21.57 -13.98 1.19
CA GLY A 180 -22.81 -13.36 1.67
C GLY A 180 -22.63 -12.49 2.92
N VAL A 181 -21.44 -11.86 3.08
CA VAL A 181 -21.09 -11.09 4.29
C VAL A 181 -21.22 -9.58 4.14
N ILE A 182 -21.52 -9.09 2.93
CA ILE A 182 -21.57 -7.65 2.61
C ILE A 182 -22.55 -6.87 3.47
N ASP A 183 -23.72 -7.44 3.79
CA ASP A 183 -24.73 -6.76 4.62
C ASP A 183 -24.28 -6.58 6.07
N GLY A 184 -23.28 -7.35 6.53
CA GLY A 184 -22.64 -7.24 7.84
C GLY A 184 -21.47 -6.25 7.88
N MET A 185 -21.29 -5.39 6.86
CA MET A 185 -20.14 -4.50 6.71
C MET A 185 -20.58 -3.06 6.50
N ASN A 186 -20.04 -2.14 7.28
CA ASN A 186 -20.19 -0.69 7.06
C ASN A 186 -19.16 -0.16 6.06
N ILE A 187 -17.97 -0.77 6.01
CA ILE A 187 -16.89 -0.45 5.07
C ILE A 187 -16.83 -1.54 4.02
N LYS A 188 -16.84 -1.16 2.76
CA LYS A 188 -16.77 -2.06 1.60
C LYS A 188 -15.47 -1.83 0.82
N THR A 189 -15.14 -2.79 -0.03
CA THR A 189 -13.99 -2.67 -0.94
C THR A 189 -14.43 -2.67 -2.39
N ARG A 190 -13.60 -2.07 -3.24
CA ARG A 190 -13.79 -2.02 -4.69
C ARG A 190 -12.45 -2.07 -5.40
N ALA A 191 -12.40 -2.63 -6.60
CA ALA A 191 -11.20 -2.59 -7.42
C ALA A 191 -11.06 -1.23 -8.13
N LEU A 192 -9.90 -0.60 -8.01
CA LEU A 192 -9.55 0.66 -8.67
C LEU A 192 -8.36 0.43 -9.59
N ARG A 193 -8.54 0.76 -10.88
CA ARG A 193 -7.46 0.64 -11.87
C ARG A 193 -6.41 1.73 -11.66
N HIS A 194 -5.15 1.30 -11.64
CA HIS A 194 -3.99 2.18 -11.50
C HIS A 194 -2.94 1.92 -12.57
N GLU A 195 -2.18 2.97 -12.87
CA GLU A 195 -1.02 2.93 -13.76
C GLU A 195 0.21 3.41 -12.99
N VAL A 196 1.32 2.73 -13.19
CA VAL A 196 2.63 3.13 -12.67
C VAL A 196 3.61 3.16 -13.84
N VAL A 197 4.32 4.27 -14.01
CA VAL A 197 5.21 4.47 -15.13
C VAL A 197 6.67 4.28 -14.76
N HIS A 198 7.45 3.77 -15.71
CA HIS A 198 8.90 3.68 -15.63
C HIS A 198 9.50 4.73 -16.55
N LEU A 199 10.29 5.63 -16.01
CA LEU A 199 10.91 6.73 -16.73
C LEU A 199 12.43 6.67 -16.53
N PRO A 200 13.23 6.87 -17.57
CA PRO A 200 14.68 6.92 -17.42
C PRO A 200 15.08 8.15 -16.58
N ALA A 201 16.04 7.98 -15.70
CA ALA A 201 16.57 9.08 -14.91
C ALA A 201 17.18 10.17 -15.82
N PRO A 202 17.29 11.43 -15.33
CA PRO A 202 17.95 12.50 -16.07
C PRO A 202 19.39 12.13 -16.48
N ALA A 203 19.85 12.67 -17.61
CA ALA A 203 21.20 12.36 -18.10
C ALA A 203 22.28 12.78 -17.10
N GLY A 204 23.25 11.88 -16.89
CA GLY A 204 24.36 12.12 -15.97
C GLY A 204 24.02 11.97 -14.48
N VAL A 205 22.82 11.49 -14.15
CA VAL A 205 22.38 11.24 -12.77
C VAL A 205 22.24 9.73 -12.56
N ASP A 206 22.95 9.18 -11.59
CA ASP A 206 22.73 7.82 -11.09
C ASP A 206 21.67 7.88 -9.99
N TYR A 207 20.39 7.90 -10.44
CA TYR A 207 19.25 8.02 -9.51
C TYR A 207 19.02 6.73 -8.73
N GLU A 208 19.37 5.57 -9.28
CA GLU A 208 19.33 4.29 -8.58
C GLU A 208 20.23 4.32 -7.33
N ALA A 209 21.42 4.93 -7.41
CA ALA A 209 22.34 5.03 -6.30
C ALA A 209 21.95 6.11 -5.27
N ILE A 210 21.50 7.28 -5.72
CA ILE A 210 21.29 8.44 -4.84
C ILE A 210 19.83 8.67 -4.44
N GLY A 211 18.86 8.21 -5.24
CA GLY A 211 17.44 8.48 -5.06
C GLY A 211 16.84 7.82 -3.83
N CYS A 212 15.70 8.32 -3.40
CA CYS A 212 14.87 7.73 -2.35
C CYS A 212 13.39 7.76 -2.77
N PRO A 213 12.54 6.93 -2.17
CA PRO A 213 11.11 7.10 -2.28
C PRO A 213 10.69 8.51 -1.89
N SER A 214 9.85 9.10 -2.69
CA SER A 214 9.39 10.48 -2.51
C SER A 214 7.91 10.60 -2.80
N SER A 215 7.23 11.51 -2.11
CA SER A 215 5.80 11.80 -2.22
C SER A 215 5.62 13.31 -2.30
N ASP A 216 4.87 13.77 -3.29
CA ASP A 216 4.68 15.19 -3.59
C ASP A 216 3.24 15.49 -3.96
N SER A 217 2.45 15.83 -2.94
CA SER A 217 1.05 16.20 -3.11
C SER A 217 0.86 17.56 -3.79
N ASP A 218 1.91 18.36 -3.98
CA ASP A 218 1.87 19.63 -4.74
C ASP A 218 1.66 19.39 -6.24
N VAL A 219 2.29 18.33 -6.77
CA VAL A 219 2.12 17.89 -8.16
C VAL A 219 1.27 16.62 -8.29
N GLY A 220 0.92 15.97 -7.18
CA GLY A 220 0.08 14.77 -7.14
C GLY A 220 0.77 13.52 -7.65
N ALA A 221 2.06 13.35 -7.33
CA ALA A 221 2.85 12.21 -7.76
C ALA A 221 3.74 11.66 -6.64
N TYR A 222 3.90 10.35 -6.60
CA TYR A 222 4.97 9.70 -5.84
C TYR A 222 5.95 9.02 -6.80
N TRP A 223 7.19 8.83 -6.35
CA TRP A 223 8.19 8.12 -7.14
C TRP A 223 9.26 7.49 -6.27
N ARG A 224 9.99 6.52 -6.84
CA ARG A 224 11.17 5.91 -6.21
C ARG A 224 12.21 5.50 -7.26
N PRO A 225 13.45 5.25 -6.83
CA PRO A 225 14.44 4.60 -7.69
C PRO A 225 13.98 3.21 -8.13
N GLU A 226 14.37 2.85 -9.36
CA GLU A 226 14.15 1.53 -9.91
C GLU A 226 15.38 1.03 -10.65
N VAL A 227 15.53 -0.29 -10.76
CA VAL A 227 16.65 -0.97 -11.41
C VAL A 227 16.85 -0.46 -12.83
N GLY A 228 18.12 -0.39 -13.26
CA GLY A 228 18.49 0.11 -14.57
C GLY A 228 18.49 1.64 -14.66
N ASN A 229 18.67 2.31 -13.54
CA ASN A 229 18.68 3.76 -13.42
C ASN A 229 17.38 4.41 -13.93
N ASN A 230 16.24 3.80 -13.55
CA ASN A 230 14.91 4.29 -13.83
C ASN A 230 14.29 4.96 -12.59
N ILE A 231 13.22 5.69 -12.83
CA ILE A 231 12.31 6.25 -11.84
C ILE A 231 10.95 5.58 -12.06
N LEU A 232 10.47 4.86 -11.05
CA LEU A 232 9.12 4.37 -11.00
C LEU A 232 8.24 5.47 -10.40
N SER A 233 7.15 5.86 -11.07
CA SER A 233 6.25 6.91 -10.59
C SER A 233 4.79 6.55 -10.77
N GLY A 234 3.96 6.95 -9.80
CA GLY A 234 2.51 6.81 -9.82
C GLY A 234 1.80 8.07 -9.35
N SER A 235 0.47 8.06 -9.46
CA SER A 235 -0.40 9.15 -9.01
C SER A 235 -0.71 9.02 -7.51
N GLU A 236 -0.80 10.15 -6.82
CA GLU A 236 -1.37 10.25 -5.47
C GLU A 236 -2.90 10.41 -5.49
N ASP A 237 -3.53 10.16 -6.63
CA ASP A 237 -4.98 10.27 -6.84
C ASP A 237 -5.59 11.64 -6.50
N PRO A 238 -5.00 12.76 -6.98
CA PRO A 238 -5.56 14.06 -6.73
C PRO A 238 -6.98 14.16 -7.32
N GLU A 239 -7.80 15.05 -6.77
CA GLU A 239 -9.22 15.21 -7.15
C GLU A 239 -9.46 15.43 -8.65
N CYS A 240 -8.47 16.00 -9.37
CA CYS A 240 -8.57 16.24 -10.82
C CYS A 240 -8.38 14.94 -11.64
N ASP A 241 -7.96 13.83 -11.05
CA ASP A 241 -7.82 12.56 -11.76
C ASP A 241 -9.12 11.75 -11.70
N PRO A 242 -9.62 11.26 -12.85
CA PRO A 242 -10.77 10.37 -12.87
C PRO A 242 -10.40 9.01 -12.24
N LYS A 243 -11.27 8.50 -11.38
CA LYS A 243 -11.11 7.17 -10.78
C LYS A 243 -11.84 6.13 -11.62
N GLU A 244 -11.12 5.15 -12.14
CA GLU A 244 -11.66 4.06 -12.95
C GLU A 244 -11.94 2.83 -12.07
N TRP A 245 -13.16 2.75 -11.55
CA TRP A 245 -13.62 1.63 -10.75
C TRP A 245 -13.96 0.43 -11.62
N ILE A 246 -13.38 -0.73 -11.29
CA ILE A 246 -13.52 -1.96 -12.05
C ILE A 246 -14.52 -2.88 -11.36
N ARG A 247 -15.49 -3.38 -12.14
CA ARG A 247 -16.55 -4.25 -11.67
C ARG A 247 -16.19 -5.73 -11.75
N ASN A 248 -15.44 -6.10 -12.79
CA ASN A 248 -14.90 -7.44 -12.97
C ASN A 248 -13.37 -7.35 -12.97
N PRO A 249 -12.68 -7.76 -11.89
CA PRO A 249 -11.22 -7.70 -11.82
C PRO A 249 -10.49 -8.56 -12.85
N ASP A 250 -11.16 -9.50 -13.51
CA ASP A 250 -10.59 -10.31 -14.59
C ASP A 250 -10.65 -9.62 -15.95
N ASP A 251 -11.54 -8.61 -16.11
CA ASP A 251 -11.79 -7.91 -17.37
C ASP A 251 -11.61 -6.40 -17.22
N PHE A 252 -10.40 -5.92 -17.41
CA PHE A 252 -10.07 -4.49 -17.44
C PHE A 252 -8.97 -4.19 -18.45
N ASN A 253 -8.87 -2.91 -18.86
CA ASN A 253 -7.82 -2.47 -19.76
C ASN A 253 -6.43 -2.54 -19.10
N ARG A 254 -5.58 -3.45 -19.54
CA ARG A 254 -4.22 -3.67 -19.05
C ARG A 254 -3.16 -2.83 -19.78
N ASN A 255 -3.57 -1.95 -20.69
CA ASN A 255 -2.67 -1.06 -21.41
C ASN A 255 -2.57 0.29 -20.70
N LEU A 256 -1.39 0.91 -20.76
CA LEU A 256 -1.22 2.31 -20.36
C LEU A 256 -2.13 3.21 -21.19
N THR A 257 -2.67 4.24 -20.56
CA THR A 257 -3.56 5.23 -21.17
C THR A 257 -2.91 6.63 -21.16
N GLU A 258 -3.67 7.68 -21.47
CA GLU A 258 -3.19 9.06 -21.31
C GLU A 258 -2.83 9.38 -19.85
N GLN A 259 -3.32 8.62 -18.87
CA GLN A 259 -2.94 8.78 -17.47
C GLN A 259 -1.44 8.56 -17.22
N ALA A 260 -0.80 7.67 -17.96
CA ALA A 260 0.66 7.49 -17.92
C ALA A 260 1.40 8.77 -18.28
N LYS A 261 0.91 9.52 -19.31
CA LYS A 261 1.50 10.81 -19.69
C LYS A 261 1.25 11.88 -18.62
N VAL A 262 0.06 11.90 -18.02
CA VAL A 262 -0.25 12.82 -16.93
C VAL A 262 0.75 12.66 -15.78
N GLN A 263 1.01 11.41 -15.36
CA GLN A 263 1.99 11.13 -14.30
C GLN A 263 3.40 11.58 -14.69
N ALA A 264 3.86 11.27 -15.92
CA ALA A 264 5.16 11.67 -16.40
C ALA A 264 5.32 13.21 -16.46
N TYR A 265 4.31 13.92 -16.94
CA TYR A 265 4.34 15.39 -17.02
C TYR A 265 4.29 16.04 -15.63
N ARG A 266 3.50 15.53 -14.69
CA ARG A 266 3.52 16.01 -13.30
C ARG A 266 4.88 15.83 -12.64
N LEU A 267 5.48 14.64 -12.81
CA LEU A 267 6.82 14.39 -12.29
C LEU A 267 7.86 15.34 -12.92
N SER A 268 7.71 15.70 -14.20
CA SER A 268 8.63 16.64 -14.87
C SER A 268 8.54 18.07 -14.31
N LEU A 269 7.47 18.45 -13.64
CA LEU A 269 7.40 19.72 -12.92
C LEU A 269 8.35 19.73 -11.72
N ARG A 270 8.53 18.57 -11.05
CA ARG A 270 9.45 18.42 -9.93
C ARG A 270 10.86 18.04 -10.37
N ILE A 271 11.02 17.35 -11.50
CA ILE A 271 12.29 16.96 -12.10
C ILE A 271 12.37 17.55 -13.52
N PRO A 272 12.74 18.84 -13.70
CA PRO A 272 12.64 19.52 -15.01
C PRO A 272 13.44 18.87 -16.14
N ASN A 273 14.54 18.16 -15.81
CA ASN A 273 15.38 17.46 -16.77
C ASN A 273 14.96 15.98 -16.98
N LEU A 274 13.77 15.61 -16.52
CA LEU A 274 13.24 14.26 -16.71
C LEU A 274 13.08 13.95 -18.19
N ARG A 275 13.54 12.76 -18.59
CA ARG A 275 13.37 12.29 -19.96
C ARG A 275 12.06 11.53 -20.07
N ILE A 276 11.14 12.07 -20.84
CA ILE A 276 9.86 11.40 -21.13
C ILE A 276 9.98 10.76 -22.50
N PRO A 277 10.05 9.41 -22.60
CA PRO A 277 10.14 8.74 -23.88
C PRO A 277 8.82 8.86 -24.66
N ASN A 278 8.90 8.80 -26.00
CA ASN A 278 7.70 8.79 -26.86
C ASN A 278 6.76 7.62 -26.54
N GLN A 279 7.34 6.46 -26.16
CA GLN A 279 6.61 5.30 -25.67
C GLN A 279 6.98 5.07 -24.21
N ILE A 280 6.08 5.45 -23.33
CA ILE A 280 6.22 5.24 -21.89
C ILE A 280 6.04 3.75 -21.59
N GLN A 281 6.91 3.20 -20.74
CA GLN A 281 6.79 1.86 -20.19
C GLN A 281 6.15 1.94 -18.79
N GLY A 282 5.50 0.86 -18.35
CA GLY A 282 4.91 0.84 -17.04
C GLY A 282 4.08 -0.41 -16.81
N VAL A 283 3.38 -0.41 -15.68
CA VAL A 283 2.50 -1.49 -15.24
C VAL A 283 1.10 -0.93 -15.01
N VAL A 284 0.11 -1.70 -15.41
CA VAL A 284 -1.31 -1.43 -15.13
C VAL A 284 -1.84 -2.57 -14.30
N ASP A 285 -2.41 -2.26 -13.15
CA ASP A 285 -3.04 -3.25 -12.28
C ASP A 285 -4.15 -2.61 -11.43
N LEU A 286 -4.73 -3.38 -10.52
CA LEU A 286 -5.83 -2.99 -9.68
C LEU A 286 -5.41 -2.83 -8.22
N TYR A 287 -5.88 -1.78 -7.57
CA TYR A 287 -5.86 -1.68 -6.11
C TYR A 287 -7.18 -2.20 -5.53
N ASP A 288 -7.11 -2.88 -4.40
CA ASP A 288 -8.25 -3.23 -3.56
C ASP A 288 -8.51 -2.08 -2.58
N VAL A 289 -9.46 -1.19 -2.89
CA VAL A 289 -9.66 0.06 -2.15
C VAL A 289 -10.86 -0.04 -1.23
N ALA A 290 -10.63 0.18 0.08
CA ALA A 290 -11.68 0.36 1.07
C ALA A 290 -12.31 1.77 0.99
N ASP A 291 -13.57 1.93 1.42
CA ASP A 291 -14.31 3.19 1.32
C ASP A 291 -13.61 4.39 1.97
N ASP A 292 -12.82 4.16 3.02
CA ASP A 292 -12.02 5.18 3.71
C ASP A 292 -10.50 4.99 3.53
N TRP A 293 -10.08 4.16 2.58
CA TRP A 293 -8.68 3.84 2.27
C TRP A 293 -7.89 3.18 3.43
N ILE A 294 -8.57 2.81 4.51
CA ILE A 294 -8.01 2.04 5.62
C ILE A 294 -8.38 0.57 5.43
N PRO A 295 -7.46 -0.38 5.57
CA PRO A 295 -7.75 -1.80 5.33
C PRO A 295 -8.74 -2.36 6.35
N ILE A 296 -9.32 -3.50 6.01
CA ILE A 296 -10.16 -4.30 6.89
C ILE A 296 -9.36 -5.54 7.30
N TYR A 297 -9.01 -5.63 8.57
CA TYR A 297 -8.39 -6.78 9.20
C TYR A 297 -9.33 -7.25 10.31
N ASP A 298 -10.28 -8.12 9.96
CA ASP A 298 -11.42 -8.41 10.83
C ASP A 298 -12.02 -9.81 10.58
N LYS A 299 -12.83 -10.27 11.50
CA LYS A 299 -13.81 -11.34 11.26
C LYS A 299 -14.96 -10.81 10.41
N SER A 300 -15.81 -11.70 9.91
CA SER A 300 -17.12 -11.34 9.33
C SER A 300 -18.26 -11.66 10.30
N ASN A 301 -19.50 -11.46 9.85
CA ASN A 301 -20.69 -11.97 10.52
C ASN A 301 -20.95 -13.47 10.24
N LEU A 302 -20.19 -14.10 9.34
CA LEU A 302 -20.19 -15.54 9.11
C LEU A 302 -19.06 -16.18 9.92
N PRO A 303 -19.36 -16.99 10.97
CA PRO A 303 -18.35 -17.64 11.78
C PRO A 303 -17.37 -18.47 10.95
N GLY A 304 -16.07 -18.32 11.21
CA GLY A 304 -14.99 -18.96 10.48
C GLY A 304 -14.54 -18.22 9.22
N PHE A 305 -15.21 -17.11 8.81
CA PHE A 305 -14.79 -16.30 7.67
C PHE A 305 -14.15 -14.99 8.12
N TYR A 306 -12.89 -14.78 7.72
CA TYR A 306 -12.05 -13.64 8.09
C TYR A 306 -11.62 -12.85 6.85
N MET A 307 -11.23 -11.59 7.06
CA MET A 307 -10.89 -10.66 5.98
C MET A 307 -9.58 -9.93 6.26
N ALA A 308 -8.67 -9.98 5.30
CA ALA A 308 -7.48 -9.14 5.22
C ALA A 308 -7.51 -8.43 3.85
N VAL A 309 -8.35 -7.41 3.72
CA VAL A 309 -8.77 -6.81 2.45
C VAL A 309 -8.73 -5.28 2.50
N GLY A 310 -8.91 -4.61 1.37
CA GLY A 310 -8.97 -3.16 1.30
C GLY A 310 -7.61 -2.50 1.50
N THR A 311 -6.56 -3.07 0.91
CA THR A 311 -5.17 -2.62 1.08
C THR A 311 -4.89 -1.24 0.52
N SER A 312 -5.75 -0.73 -0.36
CA SER A 312 -5.75 0.63 -0.92
C SER A 312 -4.40 1.08 -1.48
N GLY A 313 -3.60 0.13 -2.01
CA GLY A 313 -2.29 0.37 -2.61
C GLY A 313 -1.15 0.68 -1.62
N ASN A 314 -1.39 0.66 -0.31
CA ASN A 314 -0.41 1.13 0.66
C ASN A 314 -0.01 0.13 1.77
N GLN A 315 -0.59 -1.08 1.82
CA GLN A 315 -0.41 -2.00 2.95
C GLN A 315 0.75 -3.00 2.80
N TYR A 316 1.42 -3.06 1.67
CA TYR A 316 2.60 -3.92 1.49
C TYR A 316 3.64 -3.75 2.61
N LYS A 317 3.90 -2.50 3.00
CA LYS A 317 4.82 -2.16 4.10
C LYS A 317 4.43 -2.80 5.44
N ASN A 318 3.13 -3.08 5.65
CA ASN A 318 2.58 -3.59 6.91
C ASN A 318 2.46 -5.12 6.96
N ALA A 319 2.73 -5.82 5.86
CA ALA A 319 2.46 -7.25 5.71
C ALA A 319 3.02 -8.13 6.86
N PRO A 320 4.26 -7.94 7.36
CA PRO A 320 4.78 -8.77 8.45
C PRO A 320 3.95 -8.68 9.74
N VAL A 321 3.54 -7.47 10.12
CA VAL A 321 2.74 -7.25 11.33
C VAL A 321 1.30 -7.69 11.12
N VAL A 322 0.74 -7.44 9.92
CA VAL A 322 -0.64 -7.84 9.59
C VAL A 322 -0.83 -9.34 9.68
N GLY A 323 0.13 -10.13 9.22
CA GLY A 323 0.09 -11.60 9.37
C GLY A 323 -0.03 -12.02 10.84
N LYS A 324 0.78 -11.42 11.74
CA LYS A 324 0.71 -11.66 13.19
C LYS A 324 -0.62 -11.21 13.79
N MET A 325 -1.09 -10.01 13.42
CA MET A 325 -2.39 -9.47 13.87
C MET A 325 -3.55 -10.38 13.49
N MET A 326 -3.59 -10.84 12.24
CA MET A 326 -4.64 -11.75 11.76
C MET A 326 -4.59 -13.10 12.46
N ALA A 327 -3.41 -13.67 12.67
CA ALA A 327 -3.27 -14.92 13.39
C ALA A 327 -3.82 -14.82 14.83
N GLU A 328 -3.47 -13.76 15.57
CA GLU A 328 -3.98 -13.54 16.93
C GLU A 328 -5.49 -13.30 16.95
N LEU A 329 -6.02 -12.48 16.04
CA LEU A 329 -7.45 -12.22 15.91
C LEU A 329 -8.22 -13.53 15.69
N ILE A 330 -7.77 -14.35 14.73
CA ILE A 330 -8.42 -15.63 14.41
C ILE A 330 -8.38 -16.57 15.60
N LEU A 331 -7.23 -16.77 16.23
CA LEU A 331 -7.08 -17.65 17.39
C LEU A 331 -8.01 -17.25 18.54
N LYS A 332 -8.11 -15.96 18.83
CA LYS A 332 -9.01 -15.46 19.88
C LYS A 332 -10.49 -15.68 19.52
N CYS A 333 -10.89 -15.33 18.29
CA CYS A 333 -12.28 -15.49 17.85
C CYS A 333 -12.70 -16.98 17.80
N GLU A 334 -11.83 -17.86 17.30
CA GLU A 334 -12.11 -19.30 17.27
C GLU A 334 -12.11 -19.94 18.68
N SER A 335 -11.48 -19.28 19.66
CA SER A 335 -11.58 -19.66 21.09
C SER A 335 -12.81 -19.06 21.79
N GLY A 336 -13.72 -18.41 21.07
CA GLY A 336 -14.98 -17.88 21.58
C GLY A 336 -14.95 -16.41 22.02
N HIS A 337 -13.87 -15.68 21.75
CA HIS A 337 -13.79 -14.24 22.02
C HIS A 337 -14.65 -13.45 21.02
N ASP A 338 -15.53 -12.58 21.51
CA ASP A 338 -16.35 -11.72 20.67
C ASP A 338 -15.66 -10.38 20.39
N HIS A 339 -14.91 -10.34 19.29
CA HIS A 339 -14.17 -9.15 18.83
C HIS A 339 -15.07 -7.93 18.56
N ASP A 340 -16.35 -8.12 18.21
CA ASP A 340 -17.25 -7.00 17.91
C ASP A 340 -17.64 -6.23 19.18
N SER A 341 -17.84 -6.94 20.31
CA SER A 341 -18.18 -6.33 21.60
C SER A 341 -16.95 -6.00 22.44
N ASP A 342 -15.88 -6.81 22.35
CA ASP A 342 -14.62 -6.65 23.08
C ASP A 342 -13.44 -6.74 22.07
N PRO A 343 -13.03 -5.61 21.48
CA PRO A 343 -12.03 -5.62 20.43
C PRO A 343 -10.68 -6.16 20.89
N VAL A 344 -10.10 -7.05 20.09
CA VAL A 344 -8.75 -7.61 20.33
C VAL A 344 -7.72 -6.49 20.40
N MET A 345 -6.93 -6.50 21.45
CA MET A 345 -5.72 -5.67 21.60
C MET A 345 -4.53 -6.48 21.14
N PHE A 346 -3.75 -5.95 20.19
CA PHE A 346 -2.54 -6.57 19.67
C PHE A 346 -1.31 -5.81 20.14
N HIS A 347 -0.34 -6.54 20.72
CA HIS A 347 0.90 -5.95 21.21
C HIS A 347 1.96 -5.87 20.10
N LEU A 348 2.50 -4.67 19.87
CA LEU A 348 3.63 -4.41 18.98
C LEU A 348 4.93 -4.54 19.78
N GLU A 349 5.72 -5.57 19.50
CA GLU A 349 6.88 -5.99 20.31
C GLU A 349 8.03 -4.96 20.31
N HIS A 350 8.35 -4.39 19.12
CA HIS A 350 9.45 -3.44 18.97
C HIS A 350 9.11 -2.03 19.44
N THR A 351 7.88 -1.61 19.25
CA THR A 351 7.40 -0.29 19.68
C THR A 351 6.84 -0.28 21.10
N ASN A 352 6.68 -1.47 21.70
CA ASN A 352 6.08 -1.70 23.04
C ASN A 352 4.75 -0.95 23.20
N ARG A 353 3.83 -1.14 22.26
CA ARG A 353 2.51 -0.49 22.22
C ARG A 353 1.43 -1.47 21.88
N ASP A 354 0.24 -1.23 22.42
CA ASP A 354 -0.94 -1.98 22.07
C ASP A 354 -1.75 -1.27 20.98
N VAL A 355 -2.18 -2.02 19.98
CA VAL A 355 -3.07 -1.57 18.92
C VAL A 355 -4.44 -2.20 19.10
N ASN A 356 -5.45 -1.36 19.20
CA ASN A 356 -6.84 -1.82 19.21
C ASN A 356 -7.28 -2.16 17.77
N LEU A 357 -7.55 -3.44 17.50
CA LEU A 357 -7.91 -3.90 16.16
C LEU A 357 -9.30 -3.41 15.69
N LYS A 358 -10.11 -2.80 16.59
CA LYS A 358 -11.32 -2.08 16.21
C LYS A 358 -11.07 -1.01 15.13
N PHE A 359 -9.85 -0.46 15.07
CA PHE A 359 -9.47 0.51 14.06
C PHE A 359 -9.60 -0.05 12.63
N TYR A 360 -9.43 -1.37 12.48
CA TYR A 360 -9.52 -2.08 11.21
C TYR A 360 -10.84 -2.83 11.02
N SER A 361 -11.80 -2.64 11.92
CA SER A 361 -13.06 -3.36 11.87
C SER A 361 -13.92 -2.99 10.68
N ARG A 362 -14.57 -3.99 10.09
CA ARG A 362 -15.61 -3.82 9.06
C ARG A 362 -16.80 -2.98 9.51
N LEU A 363 -17.03 -2.90 10.85
CA LEU A 363 -18.16 -2.18 11.45
C LEU A 363 -17.84 -0.72 11.79
N ARG A 364 -16.61 -0.25 11.57
CA ARG A 364 -16.24 1.15 11.81
C ARG A 364 -17.07 2.10 10.94
N ALA A 365 -17.25 3.31 11.39
CA ALA A 365 -17.69 4.40 10.52
C ALA A 365 -16.56 4.82 9.56
N ILE A 366 -16.92 5.35 8.40
CA ILE A 366 -15.93 5.95 7.46
C ILE A 366 -15.09 6.97 8.21
N ASN A 367 -13.78 6.78 8.23
CA ASN A 367 -12.84 7.72 8.83
C ASN A 367 -12.61 8.91 7.90
N LYS A 368 -13.27 10.02 8.22
CA LYS A 368 -13.16 11.27 7.43
C LYS A 368 -11.80 11.95 7.51
N GLU A 369 -10.94 11.53 8.45
CA GLU A 369 -9.57 12.03 8.60
C GLU A 369 -8.53 11.15 7.86
N SER A 370 -8.98 10.15 7.12
CA SER A 370 -8.09 9.39 6.23
C SER A 370 -7.54 10.29 5.12
N SER A 371 -6.38 9.96 4.59
CA SER A 371 -5.78 10.67 3.45
C SER A 371 -6.58 10.51 2.16
N PHE A 372 -7.39 9.45 2.05
CA PHE A 372 -8.08 9.02 0.82
C PHE A 372 -7.14 8.87 -0.39
N THR A 373 -5.87 8.54 -0.13
CA THR A 373 -4.81 8.35 -1.12
C THR A 373 -3.99 7.09 -0.84
N VAL A 374 -3.15 6.70 -1.80
CA VAL A 374 -2.19 5.60 -1.67
C VAL A 374 -1.10 5.81 -0.60
N LEU A 375 -1.05 6.98 0.02
CA LEU A 375 -0.07 7.27 1.07
C LEU A 375 -0.47 6.68 2.42
N GLY A 376 -1.75 6.46 2.68
CA GLY A 376 -2.32 5.80 3.87
C GLY A 376 -2.52 6.71 5.06
#